data_eb805cf5a204db7da20c887c8452dc0f
#
_entry.id   eb805cf5a204db7da20c887c8452dc0f
#
_cell.length_a   1.000
_cell.length_b   1.000
_cell.length_c   1.000
_cell.angle_alpha   90.00
_cell.angle_beta   90.00
_cell.angle_gamma   90.00
#
_symmetry.space_group_name_H-M   'P 1'
#
loop_
_entity.id
_entity.type
_entity.pdbx_description
1 polymer ?
#
loop_
_entity_poly.entity_id
_entity_poly.type
_entity_poly.pdbx_seq_one_letter_code
_entity_poly.pdbx_strand_id
1 'polypeptide(L)'
;MTEAVGAAVARPPPRAGGRRAIAFVTVISLLNSMAAMLIIPVLPKLVKGFTHDTSHAAQWVGGFAFAFGLIQFVASPVLGALSDAYGRRAVILISAFGMAADYLFMALAPSIGWLLLGRMIAGLTAASGPAINAYIADSIPPEERAGVFGWTGAAMSIGFLLGPSLGGFLGAVNPRLPFWASAGLGVTVALYGLLILPESLSKERRTPFTFKRANPLASLRFLGERPQVLGLVVVLLMMMVAAQCLPNTLVLYTDHRYQWSTRAAGLYLTYAGVGHLIVQSLVVKRYVGRFGERTAAMTGYIATAVGFLIFASTPVGMLFPVGTPFYALAGLVGPAVQSQMTRKVAPTEQGRLQGAVAGLSSLAGMVAVVAFTQLFAFASAPGHEQVPQGLHLYVAAAVLLAGAILVWRNMHGRPDMAT
;
A
#
# COMPACT_ATOMS: atom_id res chain seq x y z
N MET A 1 -59.38 -18.58 -2.38
CA MET A 1 -59.25 -17.43 -1.52
C MET A 1 -58.00 -17.62 -0.67
N THR A 2 -56.97 -16.95 -1.03
CA THR A 2 -55.96 -16.32 -0.14
C THR A 2 -54.90 -15.66 -1.03
N GLU A 3 -55.17 -14.39 -1.35
CA GLU A 3 -54.18 -13.47 -1.86
C GLU A 3 -53.20 -13.15 -0.73
N ALA A 4 -51.94 -13.52 -0.89
CA ALA A 4 -50.84 -12.97 -0.12
C ALA A 4 -50.17 -11.92 -0.97
N VAL A 5 -50.59 -10.68 -0.78
CA VAL A 5 -50.04 -9.45 -1.29
C VAL A 5 -48.56 -9.40 -0.97
N GLY A 6 -47.72 -9.51 -1.99
CA GLY A 6 -46.30 -9.15 -1.95
C GLY A 6 -46.18 -7.65 -1.70
N ALA A 7 -45.98 -7.25 -0.46
CA ALA A 7 -45.63 -5.88 -0.13
C ALA A 7 -44.25 -5.60 -0.80
N ALA A 8 -44.29 -4.92 -1.94
CA ALA A 8 -43.11 -4.32 -2.55
C ALA A 8 -42.52 -3.35 -1.52
N VAL A 9 -41.42 -3.75 -0.89
CA VAL A 9 -40.64 -2.85 -0.05
C VAL A 9 -40.22 -1.68 -0.92
N ALA A 10 -40.93 -0.57 -0.73
CA ALA A 10 -40.68 0.67 -1.45
C ALA A 10 -39.19 1.02 -1.25
N ARG A 11 -38.42 1.03 -2.34
CA ARG A 11 -37.03 1.49 -2.35
C ARG A 11 -37.01 2.91 -1.78
N PRO A 12 -36.27 3.17 -0.69
CA PRO A 12 -36.12 4.54 -0.22
C PRO A 12 -35.52 5.36 -1.40
N PRO A 13 -36.06 6.58 -1.61
CA PRO A 13 -35.58 7.42 -2.71
C PRO A 13 -34.04 7.62 -2.57
N PRO A 14 -33.28 7.67 -3.68
CA PRO A 14 -31.86 7.89 -3.63
C PRO A 14 -31.62 9.19 -2.85
N ARG A 15 -31.00 9.07 -1.70
CA ARG A 15 -30.67 10.23 -0.87
C ARG A 15 -29.79 11.13 -1.72
N ALA A 16 -30.15 12.41 -1.85
CA ALA A 16 -29.42 13.43 -2.62
C ALA A 16 -27.93 13.55 -2.21
N GLY A 17 -27.52 12.90 -1.10
CA GLY A 17 -26.16 12.74 -0.65
C GLY A 17 -25.32 11.70 -1.40
N GLY A 18 -25.91 10.70 -2.07
CA GLY A 18 -25.13 9.58 -2.64
C GLY A 18 -24.15 10.02 -3.74
N ARG A 19 -24.59 10.80 -4.74
CA ARG A 19 -23.71 11.30 -5.80
C ARG A 19 -22.62 12.24 -5.27
N ARG A 20 -22.94 13.10 -4.31
CA ARG A 20 -21.97 14.01 -3.68
C ARG A 20 -20.96 13.23 -2.85
N ALA A 21 -21.40 12.18 -2.13
CA ALA A 21 -20.52 11.30 -1.37
C ALA A 21 -19.57 10.53 -2.29
N ILE A 22 -20.04 10.01 -3.42
CA ILE A 22 -19.21 9.29 -4.41
C ILE A 22 -18.14 10.22 -4.98
N ALA A 23 -18.54 11.40 -5.47
CA ALA A 23 -17.62 12.38 -6.01
C ALA A 23 -16.56 12.79 -4.97
N PHE A 24 -17.01 13.04 -3.74
CA PHE A 24 -16.14 13.39 -2.63
C PHE A 24 -15.08 12.32 -2.36
N VAL A 25 -15.50 11.05 -2.17
CA VAL A 25 -14.58 9.96 -1.85
C VAL A 25 -13.61 9.70 -3.00
N THR A 26 -14.08 9.79 -4.24
CA THR A 26 -13.24 9.61 -5.44
C THR A 26 -12.16 10.70 -5.54
N VAL A 27 -12.56 11.96 -5.38
CA VAL A 27 -11.61 13.09 -5.44
C VAL A 27 -10.59 13.02 -4.30
N ILE A 28 -11.04 12.76 -3.08
CA ILE A 28 -10.11 12.60 -1.93
C ILE A 28 -9.14 11.45 -2.16
N SER A 29 -9.59 10.30 -2.66
CA SER A 29 -8.73 9.16 -2.94
C SER A 29 -7.66 9.49 -3.99
N LEU A 30 -8.02 10.24 -5.02
CA LEU A 30 -7.08 10.75 -6.02
C LEU A 30 -6.04 11.69 -5.38
N LEU A 31 -6.49 12.73 -4.69
CA LEU A 31 -5.61 13.75 -4.13
C LEU A 31 -4.68 13.18 -3.04
N ASN A 32 -5.20 12.30 -2.17
CA ASN A 32 -4.39 11.64 -1.15
C ASN A 32 -3.32 10.73 -1.75
N SER A 33 -3.67 9.90 -2.74
CA SER A 33 -2.69 9.03 -3.39
C SER A 33 -1.66 9.84 -4.17
N MET A 34 -2.07 10.90 -4.84
CA MET A 34 -1.15 11.78 -5.56
C MET A 34 -0.19 12.49 -4.60
N ALA A 35 -0.69 13.05 -3.48
CA ALA A 35 0.14 13.70 -2.46
C ALA A 35 1.17 12.73 -1.85
N ALA A 36 0.77 11.50 -1.56
CA ALA A 36 1.68 10.49 -1.03
C ALA A 36 2.75 10.07 -2.05
N MET A 37 2.40 9.98 -3.32
CA MET A 37 3.31 9.50 -4.37
C MET A 37 4.28 10.59 -4.88
N LEU A 38 3.91 11.88 -4.79
CA LEU A 38 4.78 13.02 -5.12
C LEU A 38 6.11 12.97 -4.36
N ILE A 39 6.10 12.55 -3.11
CA ILE A 39 7.28 12.61 -2.24
C ILE A 39 8.23 11.41 -2.43
N ILE A 40 7.76 10.31 -3.01
CA ILE A 40 8.54 9.05 -3.11
C ILE A 40 9.89 9.25 -3.82
N PRO A 41 9.98 9.89 -4.99
CA PRO A 41 11.27 10.05 -5.68
C PRO A 41 12.20 11.06 -5.01
N VAL A 42 11.70 11.86 -4.07
CA VAL A 42 12.43 13.02 -3.53
C VAL A 42 12.88 12.83 -2.09
N LEU A 43 12.05 12.19 -1.25
CA LEU A 43 12.35 12.01 0.18
C LEU A 43 13.72 11.37 0.43
N PRO A 44 14.12 10.28 -0.24
CA PRO A 44 15.43 9.69 -0.01
C PRO A 44 16.59 10.62 -0.37
N LYS A 45 16.44 11.43 -1.43
CA LYS A 45 17.45 12.42 -1.82
C LYS A 45 17.52 13.61 -0.85
N LEU A 46 16.37 14.05 -0.32
CA LEU A 46 16.35 15.07 0.73
C LEU A 46 17.06 14.57 2.00
N VAL A 47 16.83 13.33 2.40
CA VAL A 47 17.54 12.69 3.53
C VAL A 47 19.04 12.61 3.28
N LYS A 48 19.44 12.21 2.06
CA LYS A 48 20.85 12.18 1.66
C LYS A 48 21.50 13.57 1.74
N GLY A 49 20.75 14.63 1.43
CA GLY A 49 21.22 16.02 1.57
C GLY A 49 21.54 16.42 3.01
N PHE A 50 20.87 15.83 4.01
CA PHE A 50 21.19 16.04 5.43
C PHE A 50 22.31 15.14 5.95
N THR A 51 22.43 13.91 5.46
CA THR A 51 23.42 12.94 5.93
C THR A 51 24.75 13.02 5.19
N HIS A 52 24.74 13.59 3.99
CA HIS A 52 25.88 13.64 3.05
C HIS A 52 26.47 12.26 2.70
N ASP A 53 25.79 11.18 3.08
CA ASP A 53 26.20 9.79 2.89
C ASP A 53 25.01 8.90 2.50
N THR A 54 25.23 8.00 1.53
CA THR A 54 24.17 7.14 1.00
C THR A 54 23.76 6.04 1.99
N SER A 55 24.74 5.47 2.73
CA SER A 55 24.49 4.43 3.72
C SER A 55 23.65 4.97 4.88
N HIS A 56 24.07 6.10 5.46
CA HIS A 56 23.29 6.77 6.51
C HIS A 56 21.91 7.21 6.02
N ALA A 57 21.81 7.70 4.77
CA ALA A 57 20.50 8.05 4.20
C ALA A 57 19.57 6.84 4.13
N ALA A 58 20.07 5.67 3.72
CA ALA A 58 19.27 4.45 3.66
C ALA A 58 18.79 3.99 5.05
N GLN A 59 19.63 4.11 6.08
CA GLN A 59 19.27 3.81 7.46
C GLN A 59 18.10 4.71 7.94
N TRP A 60 18.21 6.02 7.68
CA TRP A 60 17.15 6.97 8.05
C TRP A 60 15.85 6.74 7.28
N VAL A 61 15.91 6.45 5.97
CA VAL A 61 14.71 6.10 5.17
C VAL A 61 14.01 4.88 5.74
N GLY A 62 14.77 3.84 6.10
CA GLY A 62 14.25 2.65 6.78
C GLY A 62 13.65 2.98 8.14
N GLY A 63 14.33 3.82 8.94
CA GLY A 63 13.86 4.30 10.24
C GLY A 63 12.56 5.09 10.15
N PHE A 64 12.42 5.97 9.15
CA PHE A 64 11.18 6.73 8.90
C PHE A 64 10.01 5.81 8.54
N ALA A 65 10.24 4.86 7.64
CA ALA A 65 9.21 3.91 7.24
C ALA A 65 8.79 3.00 8.41
N PHE A 66 9.74 2.58 9.24
CA PHE A 66 9.47 1.80 10.45
C PHE A 66 8.67 2.61 11.47
N ALA A 67 9.12 3.85 11.80
CA ALA A 67 8.43 4.71 12.76
C ALA A 67 6.99 5.01 12.32
N PHE A 68 6.80 5.38 11.05
CA PHE A 68 5.48 5.58 10.44
C PHE A 68 4.63 4.32 10.57
N GLY A 69 5.14 3.17 10.12
CA GLY A 69 4.40 1.90 10.10
C GLY A 69 4.03 1.42 11.51
N LEU A 70 4.95 1.53 12.48
CA LEU A 70 4.72 1.15 13.87
C LEU A 70 3.61 2.00 14.50
N ILE A 71 3.70 3.32 14.33
CA ILE A 71 2.71 4.23 14.88
C ILE A 71 1.36 4.01 14.19
N GLN A 72 1.34 3.86 12.87
CA GLN A 72 0.13 3.56 12.10
C GLN A 72 -0.50 2.24 12.55
N PHE A 73 0.30 1.20 12.78
CA PHE A 73 -0.20 -0.11 13.22
C PHE A 73 -0.94 -0.02 14.55
N VAL A 74 -0.41 0.76 15.50
CA VAL A 74 -1.04 1.00 16.81
C VAL A 74 -2.22 1.97 16.71
N ALA A 75 -2.08 3.04 15.93
CA ALA A 75 -3.09 4.09 15.82
C ALA A 75 -4.32 3.67 14.99
N SER A 76 -4.16 2.85 13.94
CA SER A 76 -5.27 2.49 13.05
C SER A 76 -6.47 1.85 13.74
N PRO A 77 -6.32 0.86 14.63
CA PRO A 77 -7.46 0.30 15.37
C PRO A 77 -8.11 1.30 16.34
N VAL A 78 -7.29 2.16 16.94
CA VAL A 78 -7.77 3.23 17.83
C VAL A 78 -8.61 4.24 17.05
N LEU A 79 -8.10 4.72 15.92
CA LEU A 79 -8.80 5.64 15.04
C LEU A 79 -10.07 5.00 14.44
N GLY A 80 -10.05 3.70 14.15
CA GLY A 80 -11.23 2.94 13.75
C GLY A 80 -12.31 2.96 14.84
N ALA A 81 -11.94 2.64 16.09
CA ALA A 81 -12.85 2.68 17.23
C ALA A 81 -13.36 4.10 17.55
N LEU A 82 -12.51 5.11 17.38
CA LEU A 82 -12.92 6.53 17.50
C LEU A 82 -13.91 6.92 16.38
N SER A 83 -13.70 6.40 15.17
CA SER A 83 -14.62 6.60 14.04
C SER A 83 -15.99 6.00 14.29
N ASP A 84 -16.06 4.84 14.97
CA ASP A 84 -17.31 4.21 15.38
C ASP A 84 -18.01 4.95 16.54
N ALA A 85 -17.23 5.62 17.40
CA ALA A 85 -17.78 6.30 18.57
C ALA A 85 -18.17 7.76 18.28
N TYR A 86 -17.35 8.49 17.57
CA TYR A 86 -17.52 9.94 17.36
C TYR A 86 -18.03 10.31 15.96
N GLY A 87 -18.00 9.36 15.02
CA GLY A 87 -18.44 9.55 13.64
C GLY A 87 -17.29 9.48 12.63
N ARG A 88 -17.64 9.13 11.39
CA ARG A 88 -16.70 8.93 10.29
C ARG A 88 -16.00 10.23 9.87
N ARG A 89 -16.81 11.32 9.79
CA ARG A 89 -16.34 12.64 9.35
C ARG A 89 -15.18 13.13 10.19
N ALA A 90 -15.29 13.05 11.52
CA ALA A 90 -14.25 13.54 12.44
C ALA A 90 -12.88 12.87 12.17
N VAL A 91 -12.85 11.55 12.02
CA VAL A 91 -11.60 10.81 11.80
C VAL A 91 -11.04 11.05 10.40
N ILE A 92 -11.89 11.16 9.37
CA ILE A 92 -11.44 11.51 7.99
C ILE A 92 -10.77 12.90 8.01
N LEU A 93 -11.36 13.88 8.69
CA LEU A 93 -10.79 15.22 8.79
C LEU A 93 -9.48 15.25 9.58
N ILE A 94 -9.41 14.56 10.73
CA ILE A 94 -8.16 14.42 11.51
C ILE A 94 -7.06 13.82 10.64
N SER A 95 -7.36 12.78 9.87
CA SER A 95 -6.39 12.15 8.97
C SER A 95 -5.93 13.12 7.86
N ALA A 96 -6.86 13.89 7.27
CA ALA A 96 -6.53 14.85 6.23
C ALA A 96 -5.65 16.01 6.75
N PHE A 97 -5.98 16.58 7.90
CA PHE A 97 -5.17 17.62 8.55
C PHE A 97 -3.81 17.09 8.99
N GLY A 98 -3.76 15.86 9.52
CA GLY A 98 -2.51 15.24 9.92
C GLY A 98 -1.56 14.99 8.75
N MET A 99 -2.09 14.55 7.60
CA MET A 99 -1.29 14.41 6.38
C MET A 99 -0.80 15.76 5.85
N ALA A 100 -1.65 16.78 5.85
CA ALA A 100 -1.24 18.14 5.47
C ALA A 100 -0.13 18.68 6.38
N ALA A 101 -0.24 18.45 7.68
CA ALA A 101 0.78 18.81 8.67
C ALA A 101 2.10 18.07 8.43
N ASP A 102 2.07 16.74 8.20
CA ASP A 102 3.27 15.97 7.86
C ASP A 102 4.02 16.56 6.66
N TYR A 103 3.32 16.80 5.55
CA TYR A 103 3.95 17.35 4.36
C TYR A 103 4.49 18.78 4.58
N LEU A 104 3.80 19.58 5.40
CA LEU A 104 4.27 20.90 5.80
C LEU A 104 5.54 20.82 6.65
N PHE A 105 5.57 19.91 7.64
CA PHE A 105 6.77 19.64 8.44
C PHE A 105 7.94 19.22 7.56
N MET A 106 7.71 18.36 6.57
CA MET A 106 8.74 17.95 5.62
C MET A 106 9.21 19.10 4.72
N ALA A 107 8.30 19.94 4.23
CA ALA A 107 8.65 21.09 3.39
C ALA A 107 9.53 22.10 4.14
N LEU A 108 9.27 22.30 5.43
CA LEU A 108 9.94 23.27 6.30
C LEU A 108 11.14 22.66 7.05
N ALA A 109 11.35 21.35 7.01
CA ALA A 109 12.31 20.65 7.84
C ALA A 109 13.73 21.26 7.81
N PRO A 110 14.25 21.77 8.93
CA PRO A 110 15.63 22.24 9.03
C PRO A 110 16.62 21.11 9.34
N SER A 111 16.12 19.96 9.78
CA SER A 111 16.94 18.81 10.17
C SER A 111 16.19 17.49 9.97
N ILE A 112 16.94 16.40 10.04
CA ILE A 112 16.41 15.03 9.89
C ILE A 112 15.38 14.67 10.99
N GLY A 113 15.54 15.20 12.21
CA GLY A 113 14.59 15.00 13.32
C GLY A 113 13.21 15.60 13.03
N TRP A 114 13.14 16.71 12.30
CA TRP A 114 11.86 17.28 11.84
C TRP A 114 11.17 16.40 10.81
N LEU A 115 11.93 15.76 9.90
CA LEU A 115 11.38 14.78 8.96
C LEU A 115 10.79 13.58 9.71
N LEU A 116 11.48 13.08 10.74
CA LEU A 116 10.99 11.99 11.59
C LEU A 116 9.69 12.40 12.30
N LEU A 117 9.64 13.60 12.88
CA LEU A 117 8.44 14.09 13.57
C LEU A 117 7.24 14.15 12.62
N GLY A 118 7.43 14.64 11.38
CA GLY A 118 6.40 14.61 10.35
C GLY A 118 5.90 13.19 10.10
N ARG A 119 6.80 12.23 9.89
CA ARG A 119 6.43 10.82 9.69
C ARG A 119 5.66 10.20 10.88
N MET A 120 5.99 10.59 12.09
CA MET A 120 5.26 10.16 13.30
C MET A 120 3.83 10.74 13.33
N ILE A 121 3.67 12.01 13.01
CA ILE A 121 2.34 12.66 12.88
C ILE A 121 1.50 11.95 11.81
N ALA A 122 2.09 11.69 10.64
CA ALA A 122 1.43 10.94 9.58
C ALA A 122 0.99 9.55 10.05
N GLY A 123 1.84 8.83 10.77
CA GLY A 123 1.51 7.51 11.33
C GLY A 123 0.33 7.56 12.29
N LEU A 124 0.31 8.57 13.20
CA LEU A 124 -0.79 8.79 14.15
C LEU A 124 -2.14 9.08 13.48
N THR A 125 -2.12 9.69 12.30
CA THR A 125 -3.32 10.14 11.60
C THR A 125 -3.68 9.29 10.38
N ALA A 126 -2.91 8.24 10.08
CA ALA A 126 -3.04 7.41 8.87
C ALA A 126 -4.22 6.42 8.90
N ALA A 127 -5.41 6.88 9.25
CA ALA A 127 -6.64 6.05 9.27
C ALA A 127 -7.63 6.39 8.16
N SER A 128 -7.24 7.20 7.18
CA SER A 128 -8.15 7.65 6.11
C SER A 128 -8.74 6.48 5.31
N GLY A 129 -7.96 5.46 4.96
CA GLY A 129 -8.42 4.33 4.17
C GLY A 129 -9.57 3.55 4.84
N PRO A 130 -9.39 2.98 6.04
CA PRO A 130 -10.47 2.31 6.76
C PRO A 130 -11.68 3.20 7.03
N ALA A 131 -11.48 4.48 7.38
CA ALA A 131 -12.57 5.41 7.63
C ALA A 131 -13.36 5.75 6.36
N ILE A 132 -12.70 5.91 5.21
CA ILE A 132 -13.33 6.10 3.91
C ILE A 132 -14.13 4.87 3.50
N ASN A 133 -13.59 3.66 3.68
CA ASN A 133 -14.30 2.42 3.37
C ASN A 133 -15.56 2.27 4.23
N ALA A 134 -15.47 2.60 5.52
CA ALA A 134 -16.62 2.62 6.42
C ALA A 134 -17.64 3.69 6.02
N TYR A 135 -17.18 4.89 5.63
CA TYR A 135 -18.04 5.97 5.12
C TYR A 135 -18.82 5.53 3.86
N ILE A 136 -18.16 4.85 2.91
CA ILE A 136 -18.80 4.28 1.72
C ILE A 136 -19.88 3.27 2.15
N ALA A 137 -19.54 2.36 3.07
CA ALA A 137 -20.45 1.34 3.56
C ALA A 137 -21.70 1.94 4.27
N ASP A 138 -21.54 3.07 4.97
CA ASP A 138 -22.63 3.76 5.66
C ASP A 138 -23.50 4.61 4.72
N SER A 139 -22.91 5.17 3.65
CA SER A 139 -23.57 6.18 2.79
C SER A 139 -24.12 5.61 1.50
N ILE A 140 -23.61 4.46 1.03
CA ILE A 140 -23.90 3.91 -0.30
C ILE A 140 -24.69 2.59 -0.15
N PRO A 141 -25.79 2.39 -0.92
CA PRO A 141 -26.51 1.14 -0.96
C PRO A 141 -25.61 -0.04 -1.35
N PRO A 142 -25.83 -1.25 -0.81
CA PRO A 142 -24.98 -2.42 -1.06
C PRO A 142 -24.74 -2.72 -2.55
N GLU A 143 -25.76 -2.50 -3.39
CA GLU A 143 -25.74 -2.77 -4.83
C GLU A 143 -24.78 -1.84 -5.59
N GLU A 144 -24.58 -0.61 -5.10
CA GLU A 144 -23.75 0.42 -5.74
C GLU A 144 -22.29 0.43 -5.20
N ARG A 145 -22.05 -0.18 -4.03
CA ARG A 145 -20.74 -0.13 -3.33
C ARG A 145 -19.58 -0.62 -4.20
N ALA A 146 -19.80 -1.72 -4.94
CA ALA A 146 -18.78 -2.27 -5.82
C ALA A 146 -18.33 -1.26 -6.88
N GLY A 147 -19.29 -0.51 -7.47
CA GLY A 147 -18.99 0.55 -8.43
C GLY A 147 -18.19 1.70 -7.78
N VAL A 148 -18.57 2.12 -6.57
CA VAL A 148 -17.87 3.20 -5.84
C VAL A 148 -16.46 2.79 -5.46
N PHE A 149 -16.25 1.55 -4.97
CA PHE A 149 -14.89 1.02 -4.73
C PHE A 149 -14.08 0.94 -6.03
N GLY A 150 -14.71 0.64 -7.15
CA GLY A 150 -14.07 0.69 -8.48
C GLY A 150 -13.58 2.10 -8.83
N TRP A 151 -14.43 3.11 -8.67
CA TRP A 151 -14.05 4.52 -8.93
C TRP A 151 -12.97 5.02 -8.01
N THR A 152 -13.03 4.72 -6.71
CA THR A 152 -11.99 5.10 -5.75
C THR A 152 -10.67 4.40 -6.03
N GLY A 153 -10.70 3.13 -6.40
CA GLY A 153 -9.52 2.37 -6.82
C GLY A 153 -8.89 2.94 -8.09
N ALA A 154 -9.69 3.30 -9.10
CA ALA A 154 -9.21 3.95 -10.32
C ALA A 154 -8.57 5.31 -10.02
N ALA A 155 -9.21 6.13 -9.17
CA ALA A 155 -8.68 7.42 -8.73
C ALA A 155 -7.34 7.27 -7.99
N MET A 156 -7.23 6.32 -7.08
CA MET A 156 -5.97 5.98 -6.42
C MET A 156 -4.90 5.57 -7.43
N SER A 157 -5.23 4.73 -8.40
CA SER A 157 -4.29 4.28 -9.44
C SER A 157 -3.75 5.44 -10.29
N ILE A 158 -4.59 6.42 -10.61
CA ILE A 158 -4.16 7.64 -11.32
C ILE A 158 -3.16 8.42 -10.45
N GLY A 159 -3.44 8.59 -9.16
CA GLY A 159 -2.51 9.26 -8.23
C GLY A 159 -1.17 8.52 -8.11
N PHE A 160 -1.21 7.19 -8.00
CA PHE A 160 -0.01 6.34 -8.01
C PHE A 160 0.80 6.45 -9.31
N LEU A 161 0.12 6.62 -10.44
CA LEU A 161 0.76 6.73 -11.74
C LEU A 161 1.39 8.10 -11.98
N LEU A 162 0.65 9.18 -11.70
CA LEU A 162 1.09 10.55 -11.99
C LEU A 162 2.00 11.12 -10.89
N GLY A 163 1.80 10.71 -9.64
CA GLY A 163 2.51 11.26 -8.49
C GLY A 163 4.03 11.20 -8.63
N PRO A 164 4.66 10.04 -8.90
CA PRO A 164 6.11 9.95 -8.96
C PRO A 164 6.73 10.80 -10.08
N SER A 165 6.12 10.85 -11.27
CA SER A 165 6.60 11.72 -12.35
C SER A 165 6.54 13.19 -11.96
N LEU A 166 5.38 13.65 -11.47
CA LEU A 166 5.21 15.04 -11.03
C LEU A 166 6.18 15.37 -9.88
N GLY A 167 6.33 14.47 -8.92
CA GLY A 167 7.29 14.59 -7.83
C GLY A 167 8.74 14.66 -8.31
N GLY A 168 9.10 13.83 -9.28
CA GLY A 168 10.40 13.84 -9.91
C GLY A 168 10.70 15.14 -10.67
N PHE A 169 9.72 15.68 -11.41
CA PHE A 169 9.86 16.95 -12.10
C PHE A 169 9.99 18.14 -11.13
N LEU A 170 9.10 18.24 -10.15
CA LEU A 170 9.15 19.28 -9.13
C LEU A 170 10.43 19.20 -8.29
N GLY A 171 10.83 17.98 -7.91
CA GLY A 171 12.05 17.72 -7.14
C GLY A 171 13.34 18.00 -7.89
N ALA A 172 13.32 17.98 -9.23
CA ALA A 172 14.45 18.39 -10.06
C ALA A 172 14.66 19.91 -10.06
N VAL A 173 13.58 20.68 -9.87
CA VAL A 173 13.65 22.15 -9.73
C VAL A 173 14.10 22.51 -8.31
N ASN A 174 13.43 21.98 -7.31
CA ASN A 174 13.79 22.15 -5.90
C ASN A 174 13.32 20.93 -5.09
N PRO A 175 14.20 20.27 -4.29
CA PRO A 175 13.86 19.09 -3.52
C PRO A 175 12.69 19.29 -2.54
N ARG A 176 12.34 20.51 -2.17
CA ARG A 176 11.23 20.80 -1.25
C ARG A 176 9.89 21.07 -1.94
N LEU A 177 9.88 21.38 -3.27
CA LEU A 177 8.63 21.65 -4.00
C LEU A 177 7.62 20.52 -3.94
N PRO A 178 7.97 19.22 -4.08
CA PRO A 178 7.01 18.13 -3.94
C PRO A 178 6.30 18.11 -2.59
N PHE A 179 7.00 18.44 -1.50
CA PHE A 179 6.39 18.51 -0.17
C PHE A 179 5.43 19.68 -0.03
N TRP A 180 5.77 20.86 -0.58
CA TRP A 180 4.85 21.99 -0.65
C TRP A 180 3.60 21.67 -1.47
N ALA A 181 3.76 21.03 -2.62
CA ALA A 181 2.64 20.58 -3.45
C ALA A 181 1.76 19.57 -2.69
N SER A 182 2.38 18.58 -2.03
CA SER A 182 1.65 17.59 -1.21
C SER A 182 0.94 18.24 -0.01
N ALA A 183 1.56 19.22 0.65
CA ALA A 183 0.92 19.99 1.72
C ALA A 183 -0.30 20.76 1.19
N GLY A 184 -0.18 21.42 0.05
CA GLY A 184 -1.29 22.10 -0.62
C GLY A 184 -2.44 21.18 -0.98
N LEU A 185 -2.14 20.00 -1.53
CA LEU A 185 -3.14 18.95 -1.80
C LEU A 185 -3.79 18.46 -0.50
N GLY A 186 -3.02 18.21 0.55
CA GLY A 186 -3.53 17.80 1.87
C GLY A 186 -4.45 18.85 2.49
N VAL A 187 -4.08 20.14 2.45
CA VAL A 187 -4.94 21.25 2.88
C VAL A 187 -6.21 21.29 2.04
N THR A 188 -6.12 21.13 0.72
CA THR A 188 -7.29 21.09 -0.17
C THR A 188 -8.24 19.96 0.22
N VAL A 189 -7.72 18.75 0.48
CA VAL A 189 -8.51 17.61 0.96
C VAL A 189 -9.18 17.91 2.30
N ALA A 190 -8.45 18.51 3.24
CA ALA A 190 -8.97 18.85 4.57
C ALA A 190 -10.09 19.91 4.48
N LEU A 191 -9.89 20.97 3.70
CA LEU A 191 -10.89 22.01 3.50
C LEU A 191 -12.11 21.50 2.73
N TYR A 192 -11.90 20.71 1.67
CA TYR A 192 -12.98 20.09 0.92
C TYR A 192 -13.82 19.16 1.82
N GLY A 193 -13.15 18.36 2.67
CA GLY A 193 -13.81 17.52 3.67
C GLY A 193 -14.57 18.34 4.72
N LEU A 194 -13.97 19.43 5.20
CA LEU A 194 -14.61 20.30 6.20
C LEU A 194 -15.89 20.95 5.67
N LEU A 195 -15.89 21.39 4.41
CA LEU A 195 -17.00 22.12 3.80
C LEU A 195 -18.11 21.20 3.25
N ILE A 196 -17.76 20.02 2.73
CA ILE A 196 -18.65 19.22 1.89
C ILE A 196 -19.02 17.89 2.53
N LEU A 197 -18.12 17.28 3.36
CA LEU A 197 -18.35 15.95 3.91
C LEU A 197 -19.44 15.96 4.99
N PRO A 198 -20.64 15.37 4.76
CA PRO A 198 -21.60 15.16 5.82
C PRO A 198 -21.18 14.00 6.73
N GLU A 199 -21.73 13.96 7.94
CA GLU A 199 -21.57 12.78 8.80
C GLU A 199 -22.42 11.61 8.25
N SER A 200 -21.81 10.42 8.13
CA SER A 200 -22.50 9.23 7.63
C SER A 200 -23.05 8.34 8.74
N LEU A 201 -22.45 8.41 9.93
CA LEU A 201 -22.85 7.57 11.06
C LEU A 201 -23.82 8.32 11.98
N SER A 202 -25.09 7.91 11.97
CA SER A 202 -26.10 8.49 12.86
C SER A 202 -25.76 8.24 14.32
N LYS A 203 -26.19 9.16 15.22
CA LYS A 203 -25.87 9.10 16.66
C LYS A 203 -26.33 7.79 17.30
N GLU A 204 -27.44 7.22 16.83
CA GLU A 204 -28.05 6.00 17.35
C GLU A 204 -27.23 4.74 17.00
N ARG A 205 -26.45 4.79 15.92
CA ARG A 205 -25.60 3.68 15.49
C ARG A 205 -24.16 3.77 16.00
N ARG A 206 -23.82 4.81 16.76
CA ARG A 206 -22.51 4.96 17.36
C ARG A 206 -22.30 3.94 18.47
N THR A 207 -21.11 3.38 18.55
CA THR A 207 -20.74 2.42 19.60
C THR A 207 -19.73 3.05 20.55
N PRO A 208 -19.89 2.86 21.88
CA PRO A 208 -18.92 3.40 22.83
C PRO A 208 -17.50 2.95 22.55
N PHE A 209 -16.55 3.87 22.73
CA PHE A 209 -15.13 3.55 22.59
C PHE A 209 -14.69 2.57 23.69
N THR A 210 -14.02 1.49 23.28
CA THR A 210 -13.39 0.55 24.22
C THR A 210 -12.03 0.08 23.71
N PHE A 211 -10.99 0.11 24.54
CA PHE A 211 -9.66 -0.36 24.18
C PHE A 211 -9.60 -1.84 23.77
N LYS A 212 -10.51 -2.70 24.25
CA LYS A 212 -10.60 -4.10 23.84
C LYS A 212 -10.87 -4.28 22.36
N ARG A 213 -11.62 -3.36 21.74
CA ARG A 213 -11.90 -3.36 20.29
C ARG A 213 -10.72 -2.86 19.45
N ALA A 214 -9.82 -2.09 20.06
CA ALA A 214 -8.65 -1.51 19.43
C ALA A 214 -7.40 -2.43 19.48
N ASN A 215 -7.55 -3.73 19.75
CA ASN A 215 -6.43 -4.66 19.85
C ASN A 215 -6.02 -5.17 18.45
N PRO A 216 -4.87 -4.75 17.90
CA PRO A 216 -4.42 -5.16 16.57
C PRO A 216 -4.01 -6.66 16.50
N LEU A 217 -3.72 -7.28 17.65
CA LEU A 217 -3.24 -8.67 17.72
C LEU A 217 -4.36 -9.69 17.84
N ALA A 218 -5.60 -9.26 18.09
CA ALA A 218 -6.73 -10.17 18.30
C ALA A 218 -6.98 -11.11 17.10
N SER A 219 -6.71 -10.65 15.89
CA SER A 219 -6.88 -11.45 14.67
C SER A 219 -5.80 -12.50 14.45
N LEU A 220 -4.62 -12.37 15.09
CA LEU A 220 -3.51 -13.30 14.89
C LEU A 220 -3.78 -14.68 15.50
N ARG A 221 -4.51 -14.73 16.62
CA ARG A 221 -4.91 -15.99 17.25
C ARG A 221 -5.72 -16.89 16.32
N PHE A 222 -6.54 -16.29 15.46
CA PHE A 222 -7.34 -17.01 14.47
C PHE A 222 -6.50 -17.88 13.52
N LEU A 223 -5.31 -17.41 13.11
CA LEU A 223 -4.44 -18.16 12.20
C LEU A 223 -3.77 -19.36 12.88
N GLY A 224 -3.46 -19.25 14.18
CA GLY A 224 -2.93 -20.36 14.97
C GLY A 224 -3.89 -21.57 15.04
N GLU A 225 -5.20 -21.29 14.98
CA GLU A 225 -6.26 -22.29 15.00
C GLU A 225 -6.53 -22.95 13.62
N ARG A 226 -5.87 -22.44 12.53
CA ARG A 226 -6.13 -22.80 11.13
C ARG A 226 -4.85 -23.11 10.33
N PRO A 227 -4.14 -24.20 10.61
CA PRO A 227 -2.87 -24.52 9.95
C PRO A 227 -3.00 -24.68 8.43
N GLN A 228 -4.19 -25.04 7.92
CA GLN A 228 -4.47 -25.16 6.48
C GLN A 228 -4.41 -23.81 5.73
N VAL A 229 -4.64 -22.71 6.43
CA VAL A 229 -4.60 -21.34 5.87
C VAL A 229 -3.23 -20.71 6.12
N LEU A 230 -2.57 -21.10 7.21
CA LEU A 230 -1.27 -20.52 7.62
C LEU A 230 -0.21 -20.62 6.52
N GLY A 231 -0.11 -21.77 5.84
CA GLY A 231 0.83 -21.97 4.73
C GLY A 231 0.59 -20.99 3.57
N LEU A 232 -0.68 -20.70 3.24
CA LEU A 232 -1.04 -19.72 2.20
C LEU A 232 -0.76 -18.29 2.66
N VAL A 233 -0.99 -17.99 3.94
CA VAL A 233 -0.65 -16.69 4.53
C VAL A 233 0.85 -16.46 4.47
N VAL A 234 1.68 -17.44 4.82
CA VAL A 234 3.14 -17.34 4.71
C VAL A 234 3.56 -17.08 3.26
N VAL A 235 2.97 -17.80 2.29
CA VAL A 235 3.20 -17.54 0.86
C VAL A 235 2.89 -16.08 0.54
N LEU A 236 1.74 -15.54 0.93
CA LEU A 236 1.40 -14.15 0.66
C LEU A 236 2.37 -13.17 1.32
N LEU A 237 2.75 -13.41 2.57
CA LEU A 237 3.68 -12.58 3.33
C LEU A 237 5.07 -12.52 2.71
N MET A 238 5.61 -13.63 2.21
CA MET A 238 6.92 -13.65 1.55
C MET A 238 6.94 -12.76 0.30
N MET A 239 5.86 -12.77 -0.51
CA MET A 239 5.74 -11.83 -1.63
C MET A 239 5.67 -10.39 -1.14
N MET A 240 4.87 -10.10 -0.09
CA MET A 240 4.75 -8.75 0.46
C MET A 240 6.06 -8.25 1.07
N VAL A 241 6.82 -9.12 1.75
CA VAL A 241 8.16 -8.80 2.26
C VAL A 241 9.09 -8.41 1.11
N ALA A 242 9.21 -9.24 0.08
CA ALA A 242 10.07 -8.96 -1.07
C ALA A 242 9.63 -7.68 -1.82
N ALA A 243 8.33 -7.44 -1.93
CA ALA A 243 7.78 -6.25 -2.58
C ALA A 243 8.15 -4.93 -1.87
N GLN A 244 8.53 -4.97 -0.58
CA GLN A 244 9.00 -3.78 0.16
C GLN A 244 10.43 -3.38 -0.21
N CYS A 245 11.20 -4.25 -0.86
CA CYS A 245 12.61 -3.99 -1.19
C CYS A 245 12.74 -2.79 -2.14
N LEU A 246 12.20 -2.91 -3.35
CA LEU A 246 12.42 -1.94 -4.41
C LEU A 246 11.87 -0.53 -4.11
N PRO A 247 10.61 -0.34 -3.65
CA PRO A 247 10.07 0.99 -3.40
C PRO A 247 10.86 1.81 -2.37
N ASN A 248 11.46 1.14 -1.39
CA ASN A 248 12.17 1.80 -0.29
C ASN A 248 13.67 2.02 -0.55
N THR A 249 14.26 1.34 -1.53
CA THR A 249 15.70 1.46 -1.84
C THR A 249 15.96 2.03 -3.22
N LEU A 250 15.01 1.98 -4.15
CA LEU A 250 15.16 2.31 -5.57
C LEU A 250 15.90 3.64 -5.79
N VAL A 251 15.39 4.70 -5.17
CA VAL A 251 15.89 6.08 -5.45
C VAL A 251 17.34 6.23 -5.03
N LEU A 252 17.70 5.74 -3.83
CA LEU A 252 19.08 5.78 -3.34
C LEU A 252 19.98 4.81 -4.10
N TYR A 253 19.49 3.62 -4.45
CA TYR A 253 20.21 2.62 -5.21
C TYR A 253 20.56 3.12 -6.62
N THR A 254 19.56 3.65 -7.34
CA THR A 254 19.77 4.15 -8.70
C THR A 254 20.58 5.45 -8.73
N ASP A 255 20.45 6.29 -7.70
CA ASP A 255 21.31 7.46 -7.51
C ASP A 255 22.76 7.05 -7.24
N HIS A 256 22.97 6.09 -6.32
CA HIS A 256 24.32 5.63 -5.96
C HIS A 256 25.03 4.91 -7.11
N ARG A 257 24.33 3.98 -7.78
CA ARG A 257 24.92 3.11 -8.79
C ARG A 257 24.98 3.71 -10.19
N TYR A 258 23.94 4.46 -10.58
CA TYR A 258 23.76 4.95 -11.97
C TYR A 258 23.72 6.47 -12.06
N GLN A 259 23.83 7.18 -10.95
CA GLN A 259 23.74 8.65 -10.89
C GLN A 259 22.42 9.20 -11.47
N TRP A 260 21.31 8.47 -11.25
CA TRP A 260 20.02 8.90 -11.74
C TRP A 260 19.54 10.19 -11.06
N SER A 261 19.08 11.12 -11.88
CA SER A 261 18.40 12.31 -11.38
C SER A 261 17.05 11.95 -10.72
N THR A 262 16.51 12.84 -9.90
CA THR A 262 15.17 12.70 -9.31
C THR A 262 14.10 12.54 -10.39
N ARG A 263 14.25 13.25 -11.52
CA ARG A 263 13.37 13.13 -12.68
C ARG A 263 13.41 11.74 -13.29
N ALA A 264 14.59 11.16 -13.47
CA ALA A 264 14.75 9.81 -14.02
C ALA A 264 14.10 8.76 -13.11
N ALA A 265 14.32 8.86 -11.80
CA ALA A 265 13.69 7.99 -10.81
C ALA A 265 12.15 8.11 -10.82
N GLY A 266 11.61 9.33 -10.90
CA GLY A 266 10.18 9.58 -10.98
C GLY A 266 9.55 8.99 -12.25
N LEU A 267 10.18 9.16 -13.41
CA LEU A 267 9.74 8.58 -14.69
C LEU A 267 9.78 7.05 -14.65
N TYR A 268 10.83 6.48 -14.07
CA TYR A 268 10.93 5.03 -13.90
C TYR A 268 9.80 4.49 -12.99
N LEU A 269 9.51 5.14 -11.87
CA LEU A 269 8.41 4.73 -10.98
C LEU A 269 7.05 4.76 -11.70
N THR A 270 6.83 5.75 -12.56
CA THR A 270 5.63 5.81 -13.40
C THR A 270 5.60 4.67 -14.41
N TYR A 271 6.72 4.38 -15.08
CA TYR A 271 6.84 3.23 -15.99
C TYR A 271 6.54 1.91 -15.28
N ALA A 272 7.08 1.71 -14.08
CA ALA A 272 6.81 0.52 -13.26
C ALA A 272 5.33 0.44 -12.85
N GLY A 273 4.72 1.58 -12.50
CA GLY A 273 3.30 1.69 -12.18
C GLY A 273 2.39 1.32 -13.36
N VAL A 274 2.72 1.78 -14.57
CA VAL A 274 2.02 1.38 -15.82
C VAL A 274 2.11 -0.12 -16.02
N GLY A 275 3.30 -0.71 -15.90
CA GLY A 275 3.50 -2.15 -16.03
C GLY A 275 2.65 -2.94 -15.03
N HIS A 276 2.63 -2.52 -13.77
CA HIS A 276 1.81 -3.14 -12.74
C HIS A 276 0.30 -3.02 -13.06
N LEU A 277 -0.16 -1.85 -13.49
CA LEU A 277 -1.56 -1.62 -13.88
C LEU A 277 -1.97 -2.51 -15.06
N ILE A 278 -1.14 -2.66 -16.09
CA ILE A 278 -1.37 -3.54 -17.23
C ILE A 278 -1.53 -5.00 -16.75
N VAL A 279 -0.62 -5.48 -15.93
CA VAL A 279 -0.70 -6.85 -15.41
C VAL A 279 -1.97 -7.04 -14.58
N GLN A 280 -2.27 -6.13 -13.67
CA GLN A 280 -3.42 -6.23 -12.78
C GLN A 280 -4.75 -6.21 -13.54
N SER A 281 -4.88 -5.36 -14.56
CA SER A 281 -6.16 -5.17 -15.29
C SER A 281 -6.35 -6.16 -16.44
N LEU A 282 -5.28 -6.51 -17.16
CA LEU A 282 -5.39 -7.27 -18.40
C LEU A 282 -4.88 -8.71 -18.27
N VAL A 283 -3.83 -8.94 -17.47
CA VAL A 283 -3.16 -10.25 -17.43
C VAL A 283 -3.76 -11.15 -16.36
N VAL A 284 -3.99 -10.66 -15.13
CA VAL A 284 -4.38 -11.49 -13.99
C VAL A 284 -5.59 -12.35 -14.30
N LYS A 285 -6.71 -11.76 -14.73
CA LYS A 285 -7.95 -12.50 -14.98
C LYS A 285 -7.77 -13.58 -16.06
N ARG A 286 -7.10 -13.22 -17.18
CA ARG A 286 -6.87 -14.13 -18.30
C ARG A 286 -5.92 -15.27 -17.92
N TYR A 287 -4.82 -14.90 -17.23
CA TYR A 287 -3.79 -15.86 -16.85
C TYR A 287 -4.27 -16.86 -15.82
N VAL A 288 -4.90 -16.39 -14.74
CA VAL A 288 -5.48 -17.25 -13.70
C VAL A 288 -6.60 -18.14 -14.27
N GLY A 289 -7.45 -17.59 -15.16
CA GLY A 289 -8.52 -18.34 -15.80
C GLY A 289 -8.01 -19.48 -16.70
N ARG A 290 -6.89 -19.27 -17.40
CA ARG A 290 -6.32 -20.25 -18.34
C ARG A 290 -5.42 -21.28 -17.65
N PHE A 291 -4.53 -20.85 -16.74
CA PHE A 291 -3.47 -21.68 -16.17
C PHE A 291 -3.71 -22.10 -14.71
N GLY A 292 -4.75 -21.55 -14.08
CA GLY A 292 -5.08 -21.81 -12.68
C GLY A 292 -4.24 -20.99 -11.69
N GLU A 293 -4.68 -20.99 -10.43
CA GLU A 293 -4.13 -20.14 -9.35
C GLU A 293 -2.71 -20.53 -8.95
N ARG A 294 -2.43 -21.86 -8.87
CA ARG A 294 -1.10 -22.35 -8.51
C ARG A 294 -0.05 -21.91 -9.53
N THR A 295 -0.33 -22.10 -10.82
CA THR A 295 0.57 -21.70 -11.91
C THR A 295 0.75 -20.19 -11.93
N ALA A 296 -0.31 -19.42 -11.72
CA ALA A 296 -0.25 -17.97 -11.67
C ALA A 296 0.63 -17.48 -10.51
N ALA A 297 0.46 -18.02 -9.31
CA ALA A 297 1.30 -17.71 -8.17
C ALA A 297 2.77 -18.08 -8.42
N MET A 298 3.03 -19.28 -8.96
CA MET A 298 4.37 -19.75 -9.28
C MET A 298 5.06 -18.83 -10.29
N THR A 299 4.36 -18.50 -11.39
CA THR A 299 4.87 -17.57 -12.42
C THR A 299 5.16 -16.19 -11.81
N GLY A 300 4.25 -15.67 -10.97
CA GLY A 300 4.44 -14.40 -10.29
C GLY A 300 5.71 -14.39 -9.43
N TYR A 301 5.95 -15.44 -8.65
CA TYR A 301 7.14 -15.57 -7.81
C TYR A 301 8.42 -15.66 -8.62
N ILE A 302 8.49 -16.57 -9.59
CA ILE A 302 9.70 -16.79 -10.41
C ILE A 302 10.01 -15.56 -11.26
N ALA A 303 9.00 -15.00 -11.93
CA ALA A 303 9.20 -13.83 -12.77
C ALA A 303 9.69 -12.64 -11.93
N THR A 304 9.08 -12.39 -10.76
CA THR A 304 9.52 -11.29 -9.89
C THR A 304 10.96 -11.52 -9.40
N ALA A 305 11.35 -12.75 -9.06
CA ALA A 305 12.72 -13.07 -8.69
C ALA A 305 13.70 -12.77 -9.84
N VAL A 306 13.34 -13.16 -11.07
CA VAL A 306 14.13 -12.81 -12.28
C VAL A 306 14.23 -11.29 -12.44
N GLY A 307 13.15 -10.54 -12.25
CA GLY A 307 13.16 -9.09 -12.27
C GLY A 307 14.15 -8.49 -11.25
N PHE A 308 14.16 -8.99 -10.01
CA PHE A 308 15.12 -8.55 -8.99
C PHE A 308 16.56 -8.92 -9.34
N LEU A 309 16.82 -10.11 -9.92
CA LEU A 309 18.14 -10.49 -10.38
C LEU A 309 18.63 -9.58 -11.51
N ILE A 310 17.77 -9.20 -12.45
CA ILE A 310 18.10 -8.23 -13.49
C ILE A 310 18.46 -6.88 -12.86
N PHE A 311 17.65 -6.36 -11.95
CA PHE A 311 17.92 -5.09 -11.26
C PHE A 311 19.24 -5.12 -10.49
N ALA A 312 19.56 -6.25 -9.83
CA ALA A 312 20.76 -6.41 -9.05
C ALA A 312 22.05 -6.51 -9.91
N SER A 313 21.97 -7.19 -11.06
CA SER A 313 23.13 -7.49 -11.90
C SER A 313 23.38 -6.50 -13.03
N THR A 314 22.40 -5.65 -13.38
CA THR A 314 22.50 -4.71 -14.50
C THR A 314 23.65 -3.72 -14.28
N PRO A 315 24.61 -3.63 -15.25
CA PRO A 315 25.79 -2.76 -15.09
C PRO A 315 25.49 -1.30 -15.41
N VAL A 316 24.51 -1.01 -16.26
CA VAL A 316 24.17 0.34 -16.73
C VAL A 316 22.70 0.68 -16.50
N GLY A 317 22.43 1.90 -16.06
CA GLY A 317 21.06 2.32 -15.69
C GLY A 317 20.05 2.24 -16.84
N MET A 318 20.49 2.35 -18.10
CA MET A 318 19.60 2.25 -19.26
C MET A 318 18.96 0.86 -19.42
N LEU A 319 19.61 -0.20 -18.94
CA LEU A 319 19.08 -1.57 -18.96
C LEU A 319 18.25 -1.92 -17.72
N PHE A 320 18.27 -1.10 -16.67
CA PHE A 320 17.52 -1.34 -15.45
C PHE A 320 16.01 -1.54 -15.70
N PRO A 321 15.32 -0.76 -16.57
CA PRO A 321 13.90 -0.95 -16.87
C PRO A 321 13.55 -2.31 -17.47
N VAL A 322 14.50 -3.07 -18.01
CA VAL A 322 14.26 -4.41 -18.60
C VAL A 322 13.75 -5.41 -17.56
N GLY A 323 14.10 -5.25 -16.30
CA GLY A 323 13.59 -6.08 -15.19
C GLY A 323 12.12 -5.80 -14.83
N THR A 324 11.57 -4.63 -15.23
CA THR A 324 10.25 -4.18 -14.80
C THR A 324 9.09 -5.05 -15.30
N PRO A 325 9.03 -5.54 -16.54
CA PRO A 325 7.99 -6.47 -16.98
C PRO A 325 7.91 -7.73 -16.12
N PHE A 326 9.07 -8.26 -15.73
CA PHE A 326 9.15 -9.43 -14.85
C PHE A 326 8.68 -9.08 -13.43
N TYR A 327 9.13 -7.96 -12.89
CA TYR A 327 8.69 -7.46 -11.57
C TYR A 327 7.18 -7.21 -11.52
N ALA A 328 6.58 -6.69 -12.59
CA ALA A 328 5.15 -6.41 -12.66
C ALA A 328 4.28 -7.68 -12.51
N LEU A 329 4.78 -8.86 -12.90
CA LEU A 329 4.10 -10.15 -12.74
C LEU A 329 3.88 -10.55 -11.27
N ALA A 330 4.50 -9.86 -10.30
CA ALA A 330 4.14 -9.96 -8.88
C ALA A 330 2.63 -9.80 -8.65
N GLY A 331 1.95 -9.01 -9.49
CA GLY A 331 0.50 -8.80 -9.47
C GLY A 331 -0.34 -10.07 -9.61
N LEU A 332 0.22 -11.18 -10.11
CA LEU A 332 -0.46 -12.47 -10.22
C LEU A 332 -0.64 -13.17 -8.85
N VAL A 333 0.26 -12.92 -7.89
CA VAL A 333 0.34 -13.70 -6.65
C VAL A 333 -0.82 -13.39 -5.71
N GLY A 334 -1.08 -12.11 -5.45
CA GLY A 334 -2.10 -11.67 -4.50
C GLY A 334 -3.47 -12.31 -4.77
N PRO A 335 -4.08 -12.05 -5.94
CA PRO A 335 -5.38 -12.62 -6.31
C PRO A 335 -5.41 -14.17 -6.30
N ALA A 336 -4.34 -14.82 -6.76
CA ALA A 336 -4.26 -16.28 -6.81
C ALA A 336 -4.24 -16.91 -5.41
N VAL A 337 -3.43 -16.38 -4.49
CA VAL A 337 -3.34 -16.87 -3.12
C VAL A 337 -4.61 -16.52 -2.33
N GLN A 338 -5.12 -15.30 -2.49
CA GLN A 338 -6.33 -14.83 -1.82
C GLN A 338 -7.55 -15.67 -2.17
N SER A 339 -7.71 -16.03 -3.44
CA SER A 339 -8.79 -16.92 -3.89
C SER A 339 -8.74 -18.30 -3.20
N GLN A 340 -7.56 -18.89 -3.05
CA GLN A 340 -7.41 -20.16 -2.33
C GLN A 340 -7.66 -20.03 -0.83
N MET A 341 -7.20 -18.94 -0.20
CA MET A 341 -7.44 -18.69 1.22
C MET A 341 -8.94 -18.57 1.53
N THR A 342 -9.67 -17.78 0.73
CA THR A 342 -11.09 -17.52 0.96
C THR A 342 -11.95 -18.77 0.80
N ARG A 343 -11.56 -19.73 -0.04
CA ARG A 343 -12.26 -21.02 -0.19
C ARG A 343 -12.06 -21.97 1.01
N LYS A 344 -11.01 -21.78 1.81
CA LYS A 344 -10.69 -22.64 2.97
C LYS A 344 -11.32 -22.16 4.28
N VAL A 345 -12.07 -21.04 4.23
CA VAL A 345 -12.64 -20.38 5.42
C VAL A 345 -14.13 -20.14 5.20
N ALA A 346 -14.93 -20.32 6.24
CA ALA A 346 -16.36 -20.06 6.16
C ALA A 346 -16.64 -18.57 5.83
N PRO A 347 -17.74 -18.26 5.13
CA PRO A 347 -18.10 -16.87 4.80
C PRO A 347 -18.15 -15.94 6.03
N THR A 348 -18.57 -16.45 7.17
CA THR A 348 -18.64 -15.72 8.45
C THR A 348 -17.28 -15.42 9.07
N GLU A 349 -16.21 -16.13 8.67
CA GLU A 349 -14.86 -15.98 9.18
C GLU A 349 -13.95 -15.18 8.27
N GLN A 350 -14.40 -14.81 7.05
CA GLN A 350 -13.58 -14.09 6.07
C GLN A 350 -13.07 -12.75 6.59
N GLY A 351 -13.90 -12.03 7.36
CA GLY A 351 -13.46 -10.78 7.98
C GLY A 351 -12.30 -10.97 8.97
N ARG A 352 -12.33 -12.05 9.76
CA ARG A 352 -11.24 -12.40 10.69
C ARG A 352 -9.96 -12.77 9.94
N LEU A 353 -10.09 -13.53 8.84
CA LEU A 353 -8.96 -13.86 7.97
C LEU A 353 -8.31 -12.61 7.39
N GLN A 354 -9.12 -11.71 6.80
CA GLN A 354 -8.60 -10.47 6.20
C GLN A 354 -7.92 -9.58 7.23
N GLY A 355 -8.51 -9.45 8.42
CA GLY A 355 -7.91 -8.71 9.53
C GLY A 355 -6.57 -9.29 9.98
N ALA A 356 -6.47 -10.63 10.06
CA ALA A 356 -5.24 -11.31 10.44
C ALA A 356 -4.14 -11.16 9.37
N VAL A 357 -4.50 -11.31 8.09
CA VAL A 357 -3.58 -11.10 6.97
C VAL A 357 -3.09 -9.65 6.92
N ALA A 358 -3.98 -8.67 7.09
CA ALA A 358 -3.60 -7.26 7.09
C ALA A 358 -2.66 -6.92 8.26
N GLY A 359 -2.95 -7.43 9.46
CA GLY A 359 -2.09 -7.23 10.64
C GLY A 359 -0.68 -7.81 10.45
N LEU A 360 -0.59 -9.07 9.99
CA LEU A 360 0.70 -9.70 9.70
C LEU A 360 1.45 -9.01 8.56
N SER A 361 0.75 -8.59 7.51
CA SER A 361 1.35 -7.87 6.39
C SER A 361 1.95 -6.54 6.83
N SER A 362 1.29 -5.82 7.74
CA SER A 362 1.81 -4.56 8.29
C SER A 362 3.08 -4.80 9.10
N LEU A 363 3.09 -5.81 10.00
CA LEU A 363 4.27 -6.16 10.80
C LEU A 363 5.42 -6.65 9.91
N ALA A 364 5.14 -7.57 8.98
CA ALA A 364 6.13 -8.09 8.06
C ALA A 364 6.70 -6.99 7.16
N GLY A 365 5.85 -6.06 6.70
CA GLY A 365 6.26 -4.91 5.90
C GLY A 365 7.22 -3.98 6.65
N MET A 366 6.94 -3.67 7.91
CA MET A 366 7.83 -2.84 8.74
C MET A 366 9.22 -3.46 8.91
N VAL A 367 9.26 -4.76 9.24
CA VAL A 367 10.52 -5.50 9.38
C VAL A 367 11.27 -5.57 8.04
N ALA A 368 10.55 -5.83 6.96
CA ALA A 368 11.12 -5.93 5.61
C ALA A 368 11.77 -4.62 5.16
N VAL A 369 11.10 -3.48 5.37
CA VAL A 369 11.67 -2.16 5.00
C VAL A 369 12.98 -1.93 5.71
N VAL A 370 13.03 -2.15 7.04
CA VAL A 370 14.27 -2.00 7.81
C VAL A 370 15.35 -2.97 7.30
N ALA A 371 15.00 -4.25 7.12
CA ALA A 371 15.96 -5.25 6.68
C ALA A 371 16.58 -4.88 5.33
N PHE A 372 15.77 -4.52 4.32
CA PHE A 372 16.28 -4.19 2.99
C PHE A 372 17.03 -2.86 2.94
N THR A 373 16.60 -1.85 3.70
CA THR A 373 17.34 -0.58 3.76
C THR A 373 18.65 -0.74 4.52
N GLN A 374 18.74 -1.58 5.56
CA GLN A 374 19.98 -1.89 6.24
C GLN A 374 20.95 -2.72 5.37
N LEU A 375 20.43 -3.71 4.61
CA LEU A 375 21.24 -4.46 3.65
C LEU A 375 21.81 -3.54 2.57
N PHE A 376 21.01 -2.59 2.08
CA PHE A 376 21.50 -1.61 1.11
C PHE A 376 22.50 -0.64 1.76
N ALA A 377 22.23 -0.16 2.97
CA ALA A 377 23.15 0.68 3.73
C ALA A 377 24.50 -0.01 3.93
N PHE A 378 24.48 -1.28 4.32
CA PHE A 378 25.69 -2.09 4.48
C PHE A 378 26.47 -2.21 3.17
N ALA A 379 25.79 -2.53 2.07
CA ALA A 379 26.44 -2.69 0.77
C ALA A 379 26.95 -1.37 0.15
N SER A 380 26.41 -0.22 0.57
CA SER A 380 26.82 1.11 0.09
C SER A 380 27.79 1.84 1.02
N ALA A 381 28.15 1.22 2.15
CA ALA A 381 29.06 1.83 3.12
C ALA A 381 30.52 1.84 2.63
N PRO A 382 31.30 2.87 2.95
CA PRO A 382 32.74 2.89 2.69
C PRO A 382 33.45 1.65 3.27
N GLY A 383 34.36 1.08 2.52
CA GLY A 383 35.09 -0.14 2.92
C GLY A 383 34.42 -1.46 2.55
N HIS A 384 33.22 -1.41 1.95
CA HIS A 384 32.47 -2.59 1.51
C HIS A 384 32.41 -2.74 -0.02
N GLU A 385 33.44 -2.23 -0.75
CA GLU A 385 33.45 -2.26 -2.22
C GLU A 385 33.40 -3.68 -2.81
N GLN A 386 33.78 -4.69 -2.04
CA GLN A 386 33.70 -6.10 -2.43
C GLN A 386 32.28 -6.68 -2.35
N VAL A 387 31.38 -6.01 -1.61
CA VAL A 387 30.00 -6.45 -1.48
C VAL A 387 29.19 -6.01 -2.72
N PRO A 388 28.42 -6.92 -3.34
CA PRO A 388 27.58 -6.52 -4.46
C PRO A 388 26.63 -5.39 -4.07
N GLN A 389 26.67 -4.26 -4.78
CA GLN A 389 25.79 -3.11 -4.50
C GLN A 389 24.31 -3.44 -4.53
N GLY A 390 23.92 -4.48 -5.28
CA GLY A 390 22.58 -5.04 -5.35
C GLY A 390 22.24 -6.09 -4.28
N LEU A 391 23.03 -6.24 -3.19
CA LEU A 391 22.84 -7.28 -2.16
C LEU A 391 21.38 -7.40 -1.68
N HIS A 392 20.72 -6.29 -1.37
CA HIS A 392 19.33 -6.26 -0.94
C HIS A 392 18.36 -6.83 -1.99
N LEU A 393 18.64 -6.64 -3.28
CA LEU A 393 17.84 -7.17 -4.40
C LEU A 393 18.10 -8.68 -4.58
N TYR A 394 19.34 -9.15 -4.41
CA TYR A 394 19.65 -10.58 -4.41
C TYR A 394 18.96 -11.32 -3.26
N VAL A 395 18.95 -10.73 -2.07
CA VAL A 395 18.22 -11.29 -0.91
C VAL A 395 16.71 -11.32 -1.18
N ALA A 396 16.14 -10.26 -1.76
CA ALA A 396 14.73 -10.25 -2.16
C ALA A 396 14.43 -11.36 -3.19
N ALA A 397 15.29 -11.57 -4.18
CA ALA A 397 15.15 -12.67 -5.14
C ALA A 397 15.21 -14.04 -4.45
N ALA A 398 16.13 -14.24 -3.48
CA ALA A 398 16.21 -15.48 -2.72
C ALA A 398 14.93 -15.74 -1.89
N VAL A 399 14.36 -14.73 -1.24
CA VAL A 399 13.08 -14.80 -0.54
C VAL A 399 11.96 -15.23 -1.50
N LEU A 400 11.93 -14.67 -2.70
CA LEU A 400 10.94 -15.03 -3.71
C LEU A 400 11.10 -16.47 -4.21
N LEU A 401 12.32 -16.94 -4.44
CA LEU A 401 12.57 -18.33 -4.84
C LEU A 401 12.15 -19.31 -3.74
N ALA A 402 12.43 -19.00 -2.48
CA ALA A 402 11.94 -19.76 -1.33
C ALA A 402 10.40 -19.75 -1.27
N GLY A 403 9.77 -18.58 -1.55
CA GLY A 403 8.32 -18.46 -1.67
C GLY A 403 7.73 -19.32 -2.78
N ALA A 404 8.40 -19.42 -3.93
CA ALA A 404 7.98 -20.31 -5.03
C ALA A 404 7.96 -21.78 -4.59
N ILE A 405 8.94 -22.24 -3.80
CA ILE A 405 8.95 -23.59 -3.23
C ILE A 405 7.74 -23.79 -2.30
N LEU A 406 7.39 -22.78 -1.49
CA LEU A 406 6.21 -22.87 -0.62
C LEU A 406 4.90 -22.85 -1.41
N VAL A 407 4.82 -22.11 -2.52
CA VAL A 407 3.69 -22.18 -3.47
C VAL A 407 3.53 -23.62 -3.96
N TRP A 408 4.63 -24.24 -4.39
CA TRP A 408 4.60 -25.62 -4.88
C TRP A 408 4.10 -26.61 -3.84
N ARG A 409 4.46 -26.42 -2.57
CA ARG A 409 4.06 -27.31 -1.46
C ARG A 409 2.65 -27.05 -0.94
N ASN A 410 2.21 -25.80 -0.84
CA ASN A 410 0.98 -25.44 -0.12
C ASN A 410 -0.22 -25.13 -1.03
N MET A 411 0.02 -24.86 -2.33
CA MET A 411 -1.05 -24.63 -3.28
C MET A 411 -1.30 -25.90 -4.10
N HIS A 412 -2.53 -26.40 -4.02
CA HIS A 412 -2.94 -27.52 -4.85
C HIS A 412 -3.44 -27.00 -6.20
N GLY A 413 -3.19 -27.76 -7.27
CA GLY A 413 -3.80 -27.53 -8.57
C GLY A 413 -5.33 -27.60 -8.46
N ARG A 414 -6.07 -27.12 -9.46
CA ARG A 414 -7.50 -27.44 -9.56
C ARG A 414 -7.65 -28.95 -9.35
N PRO A 415 -8.55 -29.45 -8.48
CA PRO A 415 -9.04 -30.79 -8.66
C PRO A 415 -9.54 -30.82 -10.12
N ASP A 416 -9.04 -31.75 -10.89
CA ASP A 416 -9.49 -31.96 -12.25
C ASP A 416 -11.02 -31.91 -12.22
N MET A 417 -11.59 -30.97 -12.98
CA MET A 417 -12.99 -31.06 -13.36
C MET A 417 -13.04 -32.21 -14.38
N ALA A 418 -12.84 -33.43 -13.85
CA ALA A 418 -13.08 -34.62 -14.59
C ALA A 418 -14.60 -34.78 -14.69
N THR A 419 -15.06 -34.64 -15.93
CA THR A 419 -16.36 -35.03 -16.51
C THR A 419 -17.60 -34.38 -15.91
#